data_82a02b1bd709012016399903debf50b3
#
_entry.id   82a02b1bd709012016399903debf50b3
#
_cell.length_a   1.000
_cell.length_b   1.000
_cell.length_c   1.000
_cell.angle_alpha   90.00
_cell.angle_beta   90.00
_cell.angle_gamma   90.00
#
_symmetry.space_group_name_H-M   'P 1'
#
loop_
_entity.id
_entity.type
_entity.pdbx_description
1 polymer ?
#
loop_
_entity_poly.entity_id
_entity_poly.type
_entity_poly.pdbx_seq_one_letter_code
_entity_poly.pdbx_strand_id
1 'polypeptide(L)'
;MKIEIQEQYIESFKEFLTRKGLRVTNQRMAIFSAAFSSDEHFTAEDLLDKARNLDDSVSRATVYRALPLLTESNLIREVDVGKDYKYYAANKDVKTFQAQVICKDCEKIFEIDAPFMEWYGKTVAEKLMLSVEDQRLQVSARCDQLKSKGQCDRVLSK
;
A
#
# COMPACT_ATOMS: atom_id res chain seq x y z
N MET A 1 3.83 21.47 5.28
CA MET A 1 2.88 20.58 4.55
C MET A 1 3.11 19.09 4.79
N LYS A 2 4.31 18.55 4.62
CA LYS A 2 4.57 17.11 4.93
C LYS A 2 4.40 16.74 6.42
N ILE A 3 4.67 17.65 7.34
CA ILE A 3 4.58 17.43 8.80
C ILE A 3 3.12 17.39 9.27
N GLU A 4 2.28 18.30 8.80
CA GLU A 4 0.86 18.35 9.19
C GLU A 4 0.06 17.14 8.70
N ILE A 5 0.33 16.68 7.48
CA ILE A 5 -0.30 15.48 6.89
C ILE A 5 0.06 14.23 7.70
N GLN A 6 1.31 14.14 8.16
CA GLN A 6 1.77 12.98 8.94
C GLN A 6 1.15 12.94 10.33
N GLU A 7 0.97 14.08 11.00
CA GLU A 7 0.29 14.17 12.30
C GLU A 7 -1.17 13.73 12.23
N GLN A 8 -1.89 14.10 11.19
CA GLN A 8 -3.28 13.68 10.96
C GLN A 8 -3.40 12.16 10.87
N TYR A 9 -2.50 11.48 10.15
CA TYR A 9 -2.50 10.02 10.04
C TYR A 9 -2.12 9.34 11.36
N ILE A 10 -1.20 9.91 12.12
CA ILE A 10 -0.82 9.42 13.45
C ILE A 10 -2.04 9.44 14.39
N GLU A 11 -2.74 10.56 14.45
CA GLU A 11 -3.93 10.68 15.31
C GLU A 11 -5.05 9.75 14.85
N SER A 12 -5.29 9.63 13.54
CA SER A 12 -6.25 8.68 12.98
C SER A 12 -5.95 7.23 13.38
N PHE A 13 -4.67 6.84 13.39
CA PHE A 13 -4.29 5.48 13.83
C PHE A 13 -4.46 5.27 15.32
N LYS A 14 -4.10 6.25 16.13
CA LYS A 14 -4.33 6.20 17.60
C LYS A 14 -5.81 6.08 17.94
N GLU A 15 -6.65 6.89 17.29
CA GLU A 15 -8.10 6.82 17.45
C GLU A 15 -8.67 5.46 17.05
N PHE A 16 -8.20 4.92 15.92
CA PHE A 16 -8.59 3.59 15.46
C PHE A 16 -8.22 2.51 16.49
N LEU A 17 -6.99 2.51 17.01
CA LEU A 17 -6.55 1.57 18.04
C LEU A 17 -7.40 1.69 19.31
N THR A 18 -7.68 2.91 19.74
CA THR A 18 -8.50 3.17 20.93
C THR A 18 -9.93 2.65 20.76
N ARG A 19 -10.55 2.88 19.60
CA ARG A 19 -11.88 2.32 19.28
C ARG A 19 -11.91 0.80 19.27
N LYS A 20 -10.80 0.17 18.89
CA LYS A 20 -10.64 -1.30 18.94
C LYS A 20 -10.31 -1.83 20.34
N GLY A 21 -10.16 -0.98 21.34
CA GLY A 21 -9.72 -1.36 22.68
C GLY A 21 -8.25 -1.80 22.74
N LEU A 22 -7.45 -1.38 21.78
CA LEU A 22 -6.04 -1.73 21.67
C LEU A 22 -5.16 -0.60 22.19
N ARG A 23 -4.06 -0.97 22.85
CA ARG A 23 -3.09 0.00 23.35
C ARG A 23 -2.27 0.61 22.20
N VAL A 24 -2.03 1.90 22.31
CA VAL A 24 -1.01 2.59 21.51
C VAL A 24 0.36 2.25 22.11
N THR A 25 1.19 1.50 21.38
CA THR A 25 2.52 1.09 21.81
C THR A 25 3.60 1.67 20.91
N ASN A 26 4.82 1.85 21.43
CA ASN A 26 5.95 2.34 20.65
C ASN A 26 6.22 1.45 19.42
N GLN A 27 6.11 0.13 19.58
CA GLN A 27 6.30 -0.80 18.46
C GLN A 27 5.26 -0.60 17.34
N ARG A 28 3.97 -0.42 17.69
CA ARG A 28 2.92 -0.12 16.69
C ARG A 28 3.17 1.20 15.99
N MET A 29 3.61 2.22 16.73
CA MET A 29 3.94 3.52 16.17
C MET A 29 5.18 3.47 15.29
N ALA A 30 6.19 2.68 15.64
CA ALA A 30 7.37 2.47 14.80
C ALA A 30 7.00 1.77 13.47
N ILE A 31 6.12 0.77 13.51
CA ILE A 31 5.61 0.08 12.32
C ILE A 31 4.81 1.03 11.44
N PHE A 32 3.93 1.84 12.03
CA PHE A 32 3.20 2.88 11.30
C PHE A 32 4.14 3.87 10.62
N SER A 33 5.12 4.41 11.36
CA SER A 33 6.08 5.38 10.84
C SER A 33 6.94 4.78 9.72
N ALA A 34 7.34 3.52 9.85
CA ALA A 34 8.06 2.79 8.81
C ALA A 34 7.22 2.63 7.53
N ALA A 35 5.93 2.31 7.66
CA ALA A 35 5.02 2.20 6.52
C ALA A 35 4.83 3.53 5.79
N PHE A 36 4.84 4.64 6.50
CA PHE A 36 4.66 5.99 5.95
C PHE A 36 5.97 6.70 5.54
N SER A 37 7.14 6.11 5.83
CA SER A 37 8.44 6.71 5.53
C SER A 37 8.79 6.74 4.04
N SER A 38 8.12 5.93 3.24
CA SER A 38 8.41 5.74 1.81
C SER A 38 7.13 5.85 0.98
N ASP A 39 7.26 6.33 -0.25
CA ASP A 39 6.21 6.30 -1.26
C ASP A 39 6.22 5.00 -2.08
N GLU A 40 7.19 4.12 -1.81
CA GLU A 40 7.34 2.85 -2.49
C GLU A 40 6.44 1.76 -1.87
N HIS A 41 6.12 0.76 -2.69
CA HIS A 41 5.50 -0.47 -2.21
C HIS A 41 6.50 -1.28 -1.39
N PHE A 42 6.02 -1.94 -0.35
CA PHE A 42 6.84 -2.73 0.56
C PHE A 42 6.18 -4.07 0.90
N THR A 43 7.00 -5.06 1.19
CA THR A 43 6.56 -6.35 1.76
C THR A 43 6.53 -6.27 3.30
N ALA A 44 5.98 -7.31 3.95
CA ALA A 44 6.03 -7.41 5.41
C ALA A 44 7.47 -7.46 5.94
N GLU A 45 8.39 -8.08 5.21
CA GLU A 45 9.81 -8.14 5.57
C GLU A 45 10.50 -6.78 5.42
N ASP A 46 10.23 -6.05 4.33
CA ASP A 46 10.73 -4.68 4.17
C ASP A 46 10.25 -3.78 5.31
N LEU A 47 8.99 -3.94 5.70
CA LEU A 47 8.42 -3.19 6.81
C LEU A 47 9.07 -3.53 8.14
N LEU A 48 9.37 -4.82 8.38
CA LEU A 48 10.09 -5.26 9.58
C LEU A 48 11.47 -4.62 9.67
N ASP A 49 12.23 -4.65 8.59
CA ASP A 49 13.58 -4.07 8.55
C ASP A 49 13.55 -2.56 8.80
N LYS A 50 12.62 -1.85 8.15
CA LYS A 50 12.42 -0.40 8.36
C LYS A 50 11.97 -0.07 9.78
N ALA A 51 11.04 -0.85 10.35
CA ALA A 51 10.54 -0.63 11.70
C ALA A 51 11.62 -0.88 12.76
N ARG A 52 12.48 -1.88 12.57
CA ARG A 52 13.62 -2.16 13.46
C ARG A 52 14.66 -1.04 13.49
N ASN A 53 14.81 -0.28 12.41
CA ASN A 53 15.66 0.90 12.41
C ASN A 53 15.13 2.02 13.32
N LEU A 54 13.81 2.01 13.62
CA LEU A 54 13.17 2.97 14.52
C LEU A 54 13.02 2.43 15.94
N ASP A 55 12.78 1.13 16.08
CA ASP A 55 12.62 0.42 17.36
C ASP A 55 13.07 -1.04 17.15
N ASP A 56 14.26 -1.37 17.66
CA ASP A 56 14.90 -2.68 17.51
C ASP A 56 14.14 -3.82 18.20
N SER A 57 13.23 -3.49 19.13
CA SER A 57 12.37 -4.45 19.82
C SER A 57 11.22 -4.99 18.95
N VAL A 58 11.00 -4.41 17.75
CA VAL A 58 9.93 -4.86 16.85
C VAL A 58 10.23 -6.27 16.36
N SER A 59 9.32 -7.19 16.67
CA SER A 59 9.39 -8.58 16.21
C SER A 59 8.59 -8.78 14.91
N ARG A 60 8.91 -9.84 14.19
CA ARG A 60 8.14 -10.29 13.02
C ARG A 60 6.66 -10.48 13.38
N ALA A 61 6.37 -11.15 14.50
CA ALA A 61 5.00 -11.35 14.96
C ALA A 61 4.25 -10.02 15.20
N THR A 62 4.94 -9.00 15.68
CA THR A 62 4.35 -7.66 15.90
C THR A 62 3.97 -7.01 14.59
N VAL A 63 4.82 -7.11 13.55
CA VAL A 63 4.52 -6.60 12.20
C VAL A 63 3.31 -7.29 11.61
N TYR A 64 3.26 -8.63 11.63
CA TYR A 64 2.13 -9.40 11.10
C TYR A 64 0.81 -9.15 11.84
N ARG A 65 0.86 -8.77 13.11
CA ARG A 65 -0.33 -8.33 13.86
C ARG A 65 -0.72 -6.88 13.58
N ALA A 66 0.23 -6.03 13.24
CA ALA A 66 -0.03 -4.63 12.92
C ALA A 66 -0.55 -4.42 11.49
N LEU A 67 -0.12 -5.21 10.51
CA LEU A 67 -0.54 -5.10 9.11
C LEU A 67 -2.07 -5.12 8.92
N PRO A 68 -2.83 -6.08 9.50
CA PRO A 68 -4.28 -6.06 9.41
C PRO A 68 -4.92 -4.81 10.02
N LEU A 69 -4.36 -4.29 11.11
CA LEU A 69 -4.85 -3.07 11.74
C LEU A 69 -4.65 -1.83 10.85
N LEU A 70 -3.48 -1.73 10.22
CA LEU A 70 -3.18 -0.65 9.28
C LEU A 70 -4.04 -0.73 8.01
N THR A 71 -4.33 -1.94 7.53
CA THR A 71 -5.21 -2.15 6.37
C THR A 71 -6.66 -1.85 6.73
N GLU A 72 -7.15 -2.32 7.86
CA GLU A 72 -8.52 -2.09 8.32
C GLU A 72 -8.79 -0.61 8.63
N SER A 73 -7.79 0.10 9.15
CA SER A 73 -7.87 1.56 9.35
C SER A 73 -7.75 2.36 8.04
N ASN A 74 -7.58 1.70 6.91
CA ASN A 74 -7.39 2.31 5.59
C ASN A 74 -6.13 3.20 5.48
N LEU A 75 -5.17 3.01 6.36
CA LEU A 75 -3.90 3.74 6.33
C LEU A 75 -2.90 3.15 5.35
N ILE A 76 -2.99 1.85 5.10
CA ILE A 76 -2.28 1.19 4.03
C ILE A 76 -3.26 0.38 3.17
N ARG A 77 -2.86 0.11 1.95
CA ARG A 77 -3.56 -0.80 1.05
C ARG A 77 -2.68 -2.01 0.72
N GLU A 78 -3.33 -3.12 0.55
CA GLU A 78 -2.72 -4.38 0.13
C GLU A 78 -2.73 -4.46 -1.40
N VAL A 79 -1.62 -4.92 -1.97
CA VAL A 79 -1.47 -5.15 -3.42
C VAL A 79 -1.10 -6.59 -3.64
N ASP A 80 -2.03 -7.36 -4.21
CA ASP A 80 -1.81 -8.75 -4.58
C ASP A 80 -1.06 -8.83 -5.93
N VAL A 81 0.17 -9.30 -5.90
CA VAL A 81 1.01 -9.49 -7.08
C VAL A 81 0.93 -10.92 -7.65
N GLY A 82 0.04 -11.76 -7.11
CA GLY A 82 -0.12 -13.16 -7.52
C GLY A 82 1.02 -14.08 -7.07
N LYS A 83 1.64 -13.77 -5.94
CA LYS A 83 2.69 -14.54 -5.26
C LYS A 83 2.20 -14.99 -3.87
N ASP A 84 2.99 -15.79 -3.17
CA ASP A 84 2.70 -16.24 -1.80
C ASP A 84 2.79 -15.11 -0.76
N TYR A 85 3.34 -13.97 -1.15
CA TYR A 85 3.46 -12.78 -0.32
C TYR A 85 2.79 -11.58 -1.00
N LYS A 86 2.48 -10.58 -0.21
CA LYS A 86 1.78 -9.37 -0.64
C LYS A 86 2.67 -8.15 -0.53
N TYR A 87 2.39 -7.18 -1.38
CA TYR A 87 2.91 -5.83 -1.24
C TYR A 87 1.87 -4.94 -0.56
N TYR A 88 2.36 -3.91 0.09
CA TYR A 88 1.57 -2.88 0.75
C TYR A 88 2.05 -1.51 0.32
N ALA A 89 1.18 -0.53 0.38
CA ALA A 89 1.51 0.87 0.16
C ALA A 89 0.75 1.77 1.12
N ALA A 90 1.36 2.85 1.57
CA ALA A 90 0.71 3.84 2.41
C ALA A 90 -0.33 4.62 1.61
N ASN A 91 -1.51 4.83 2.20
CA ASN A 91 -2.58 5.66 1.65
C ASN A 91 -2.37 7.12 2.08
N LYS A 92 -1.41 7.80 1.47
CA LYS A 92 -1.10 9.22 1.76
C LYS A 92 -2.07 10.18 1.11
N ASP A 93 -2.69 9.76 0.02
CA ASP A 93 -3.75 10.48 -0.67
C ASP A 93 -4.97 9.58 -0.76
N VAL A 94 -6.11 10.05 -0.28
CA VAL A 94 -7.39 9.33 -0.40
C VAL A 94 -7.86 9.43 -1.85
N LYS A 95 -7.28 8.61 -2.73
CA LYS A 95 -7.75 8.46 -4.09
C LYS A 95 -8.89 7.45 -4.10
N THR A 96 -10.05 7.87 -4.58
CA THR A 96 -11.19 6.98 -4.82
C THR A 96 -10.95 6.05 -6.01
N PHE A 97 -9.97 6.36 -6.85
CA PHE A 97 -9.55 5.55 -8.00
C PHE A 97 -8.06 5.23 -7.94
N GLN A 98 -7.72 3.97 -8.11
CA GLN A 98 -6.36 3.49 -8.17
C GLN A 98 -6.18 2.62 -9.42
N ALA A 99 -5.15 2.92 -10.21
CA ALA A 99 -4.78 2.13 -11.37
C ALA A 99 -3.31 1.73 -11.32
N GLN A 100 -3.03 0.47 -11.56
CA GLN A 100 -1.67 -0.06 -11.50
C GLN A 100 -1.44 -1.19 -12.50
N VAL A 101 -0.23 -1.28 -13.00
CA VAL A 101 0.27 -2.40 -13.79
C VAL A 101 1.31 -3.16 -12.97
N ILE A 102 1.15 -4.46 -12.85
CA ILE A 102 2.06 -5.33 -12.10
C ILE A 102 2.78 -6.24 -13.09
N CYS A 103 4.11 -6.17 -13.09
CA CYS A 103 4.94 -7.12 -13.82
C CYS A 103 5.11 -8.40 -12.99
N LYS A 104 4.62 -9.52 -13.49
CA LYS A 104 4.74 -10.82 -12.80
C LYS A 104 6.16 -11.39 -12.80
N ASP A 105 7.03 -10.91 -13.67
CA ASP A 105 8.39 -11.43 -13.80
C ASP A 105 9.39 -10.68 -12.90
N CYS A 106 9.28 -9.34 -12.82
CA CYS A 106 10.17 -8.52 -11.98
C CYS A 106 9.48 -7.94 -10.72
N GLU A 107 8.19 -8.21 -10.54
CA GLU A 107 7.36 -7.80 -9.39
C GLU A 107 7.24 -6.27 -9.21
N LYS A 108 7.64 -5.47 -10.20
CA LYS A 108 7.45 -4.03 -10.15
C LYS A 108 5.98 -3.66 -10.32
N ILE A 109 5.57 -2.71 -9.50
CA ILE A 109 4.24 -2.12 -9.52
C ILE A 109 4.36 -0.71 -10.07
N PHE A 110 3.67 -0.44 -11.18
CA PHE A 110 3.62 0.87 -11.81
C PHE A 110 2.25 1.49 -11.53
N GLU A 111 2.22 2.59 -10.82
CA GLU A 111 1.02 3.40 -10.71
C GLU A 111 0.82 4.17 -12.00
N ILE A 112 -0.39 4.15 -12.52
CA ILE A 112 -0.75 4.79 -13.79
C ILE A 112 -1.96 5.69 -13.61
N ASP A 113 -2.04 6.71 -14.45
CA ASP A 113 -3.23 7.52 -14.58
C ASP A 113 -4.16 6.90 -15.64
N ALA A 114 -5.41 6.67 -15.27
CA ALA A 114 -6.40 6.09 -16.17
C ALA A 114 -7.75 6.81 -16.02
N PRO A 115 -7.82 8.10 -16.39
CA PRO A 115 -9.00 8.93 -16.15
C PRO A 115 -10.24 8.44 -16.89
N PHE A 116 -10.07 7.82 -18.07
CA PHE A 116 -11.17 7.21 -18.80
C PHE A 116 -11.82 6.06 -18.02
N MET A 117 -11.01 5.20 -17.41
CA MET A 117 -11.52 4.07 -16.62
C MET A 117 -12.22 4.54 -15.35
N GLU A 118 -11.69 5.58 -14.71
CA GLU A 118 -12.33 6.22 -13.56
C GLU A 118 -13.71 6.78 -13.94
N TRP A 119 -13.77 7.56 -15.01
CA TRP A 119 -15.01 8.12 -15.54
C TRP A 119 -16.02 7.02 -15.92
N TYR A 120 -15.55 5.99 -16.60
CA TYR A 120 -16.42 4.88 -17.02
C TYR A 120 -17.05 4.16 -15.84
N GLY A 121 -16.29 3.84 -14.82
CA GLY A 121 -16.79 3.19 -13.60
C GLY A 121 -17.83 4.04 -12.87
N LYS A 122 -17.56 5.35 -12.72
CA LYS A 122 -18.54 6.29 -12.15
C LYS A 122 -19.82 6.35 -12.98
N THR A 123 -19.71 6.45 -14.30
CA THR A 123 -20.86 6.52 -15.21
C THR A 123 -21.74 5.28 -15.13
N VAL A 124 -21.12 4.10 -15.06
CA VAL A 124 -21.90 2.83 -14.95
C VAL A 124 -22.59 2.72 -13.59
N ALA A 125 -21.90 3.09 -12.51
CA ALA A 125 -22.49 3.08 -11.17
C ALA A 125 -23.70 4.03 -11.07
N GLU A 126 -23.58 5.25 -11.60
CA GLU A 126 -24.66 6.25 -11.63
C GLU A 126 -25.90 5.74 -12.39
N LYS A 127 -25.71 5.04 -13.52
CA LYS A 127 -26.83 4.40 -14.27
C LYS A 127 -27.59 3.35 -13.44
N LEU A 128 -26.91 2.77 -12.46
CA LEU A 128 -27.49 1.80 -11.52
C LEU A 128 -27.96 2.46 -10.22
N MET A 129 -27.95 3.78 -10.16
CA MET A 129 -28.27 4.58 -8.96
C MET A 129 -27.37 4.23 -7.75
N LEU A 130 -26.08 3.95 -8.02
CA LEU A 130 -25.06 3.66 -7.02
C LEU A 130 -24.01 4.78 -7.00
N SER A 131 -23.47 5.06 -5.83
CA SER A 131 -22.34 5.97 -5.64
C SER A 131 -21.06 5.15 -5.49
N VAL A 132 -20.00 5.52 -6.23
CA VAL A 132 -18.72 4.83 -6.13
C VAL A 132 -18.03 5.21 -4.83
N GLU A 133 -17.69 4.22 -4.02
CA GLU A 133 -16.85 4.39 -2.82
C GLU A 133 -15.37 4.25 -3.16
N ASP A 134 -15.02 3.19 -3.88
CA ASP A 134 -13.67 3.01 -4.41
C ASP A 134 -13.72 2.32 -5.77
N GLN A 135 -12.66 2.50 -6.55
CA GLN A 135 -12.51 1.85 -7.84
C GLN A 135 -11.05 1.48 -8.06
N ARG A 136 -10.80 0.27 -8.52
CA ARG A 136 -9.46 -0.25 -8.75
C ARG A 136 -9.34 -0.84 -10.14
N LEU A 137 -8.26 -0.49 -10.82
CA LEU A 137 -7.82 -1.13 -12.06
C LEU A 137 -6.46 -1.78 -11.82
N GLN A 138 -6.41 -3.09 -11.93
CA GLN A 138 -5.14 -3.81 -11.83
C GLN A 138 -4.91 -4.60 -13.10
N VAL A 139 -3.79 -4.34 -13.76
CA VAL A 139 -3.33 -5.06 -14.94
C VAL A 139 -2.12 -5.90 -14.56
N SER A 140 -2.23 -7.21 -14.74
CA SER A 140 -1.11 -8.13 -14.57
C SER A 140 -0.47 -8.38 -15.92
N ALA A 141 0.81 -8.09 -16.04
CA ALA A 141 1.57 -8.19 -17.30
C ALA A 141 2.85 -9.02 -17.13
N ARG A 142 3.45 -9.42 -18.21
CA ARG A 142 4.76 -10.05 -18.25
C ARG A 142 5.76 -9.14 -18.93
N CYS A 143 7.04 -9.28 -18.55
CA CYS A 143 8.10 -8.45 -19.09
C CYS A 143 8.53 -8.93 -20.48
N ASP A 144 8.24 -8.16 -21.51
CA ASP A 144 8.67 -8.47 -22.88
C ASP A 144 10.19 -8.38 -23.03
N GLN A 145 10.86 -7.51 -22.28
CA GLN A 145 12.31 -7.41 -22.25
C GLN A 145 12.96 -8.68 -21.68
N LEU A 146 12.39 -9.24 -20.61
CA LEU A 146 12.91 -10.48 -20.03
C LEU A 146 12.80 -11.65 -21.00
N LYS A 147 11.71 -11.71 -21.78
CA LYS A 147 11.53 -12.72 -22.82
C LYS A 147 12.50 -12.56 -23.98
N SER A 148 12.78 -11.34 -24.41
CA SER A 148 13.58 -11.05 -25.60
C SER A 148 15.08 -10.96 -25.32
N LYS A 149 15.48 -10.44 -24.16
CA LYS A 149 16.87 -10.13 -23.79
C LYS A 149 17.40 -10.92 -22.59
N GLY A 150 16.56 -11.71 -21.91
CA GLY A 150 16.93 -12.42 -20.68
C GLY A 150 17.21 -11.50 -19.47
N GLN A 151 17.07 -10.19 -19.64
CA GLN A 151 17.28 -9.17 -18.61
C GLN A 151 16.18 -8.13 -18.65
N CYS A 152 15.82 -7.61 -17.48
CA CYS A 152 14.89 -6.49 -17.34
C CYS A 152 15.65 -5.24 -16.91
N ASP A 153 15.79 -4.27 -17.79
CA ASP A 153 16.51 -3.01 -17.50
C ASP A 153 15.88 -2.22 -16.34
N ARG A 154 14.62 -2.51 -16.01
CA ARG A 154 13.91 -1.87 -14.90
C ARG A 154 14.25 -2.43 -13.52
N VAL A 155 14.86 -3.60 -13.42
CA VAL A 155 15.33 -4.19 -12.14
C VAL A 155 16.59 -3.47 -11.65
N LEU A 156 17.37 -2.89 -12.54
CA LEU A 156 18.64 -2.21 -12.23
C LEU A 156 18.47 -0.76 -11.75
N SER A 157 17.28 -0.21 -11.84
CA SER A 157 16.98 1.15 -11.36
C SER A 157 16.42 1.13 -9.92
N LYS A 158 17.24 0.61 -8.99
CA LYS A 158 17.03 0.81 -7.55
C LYS A 158 17.87 1.97 -7.08
#